data_75ebd97a0b6a02b3f46c6ec920723fa2
#
_entry.id   75ebd97a0b6a02b3f46c6ec920723fa2
#
_cell.length_a   1.000
_cell.length_b   1.000
_cell.length_c   1.000
_cell.angle_alpha   90.00
_cell.angle_beta   90.00
_cell.angle_gamma   90.00
#
_symmetry.space_group_name_H-M   'P 1'
#
loop_
_entity.id
_entity.type
_entity.pdbx_description
1 polymer ?
#
loop_
_entity_poly.entity_id
_entity_poly.type
_entity_poly.pdbx_seq_one_letter_code
_entity_poly.pdbx_strand_id
1 'polypeptide(L)'
;VFSSYKDGEQDIDFKKIANQKLVLAVPMDHPLSIKDSVDLRDTIEYPQIYFEKGSGLRPVIDQMFEEIGQFPKVAFEMEEDSSMAGLVAQGFGIAVMPDIPILRSLSVKTLDIYNPPYERAVYLATLKQRYLSPVAKAFIRFVVEETA
;
A
#
# COMPACT_ATOMS: atom_id res chain seq x y z
N VAL A 1 9.69 7.92 1.30
CA VAL A 1 9.70 8.45 -0.03
C VAL A 1 9.32 9.91 -0.05
N PHE A 2 8.16 10.27 0.46
CA PHE A 2 7.79 11.67 0.50
C PHE A 2 8.74 12.49 1.36
N SER A 3 9.30 11.88 2.38
CA SER A 3 10.18 12.57 3.29
C SER A 3 11.60 12.69 2.77
N SER A 4 11.95 11.94 1.75
CA SER A 4 13.34 11.90 1.28
C SER A 4 13.54 12.65 -0.01
N TYR A 5 12.50 13.40 -0.48
CA TYR A 5 12.61 13.95 -1.76
C TYR A 5 12.91 15.40 -1.78
N LYS A 6 13.36 15.85 -2.93
CA LYS A 6 13.64 17.21 -3.23
C LYS A 6 12.60 17.75 -4.17
N ASP A 7 12.55 19.03 -4.34
CA ASP A 7 11.43 19.69 -4.97
C ASP A 7 10.84 19.00 -6.18
N GLY A 8 11.61 18.67 -7.17
CA GLY A 8 11.07 18.05 -8.37
C GLY A 8 10.76 16.58 -8.21
N GLU A 9 11.47 15.91 -7.31
CA GLU A 9 11.34 14.47 -7.12
C GLU A 9 10.08 14.10 -6.36
N GLN A 10 9.62 14.99 -5.51
CA GLN A 10 8.43 14.76 -4.73
C GLN A 10 7.21 14.52 -5.62
N ASP A 11 7.07 15.37 -6.61
CA ASP A 11 5.94 15.25 -7.53
C ASP A 11 5.98 13.96 -8.29
N ILE A 12 7.18 13.54 -8.70
CA ILE A 12 7.35 12.30 -9.44
C ILE A 12 7.02 11.10 -8.57
N ASP A 13 7.52 11.09 -7.33
CA ASP A 13 7.26 10.00 -6.40
C ASP A 13 5.79 9.87 -6.09
N PHE A 14 5.12 10.97 -5.88
CA PHE A 14 3.70 10.94 -5.59
C PHE A 14 2.90 10.40 -6.77
N LYS A 15 3.23 10.84 -7.98
CA LYS A 15 2.57 10.33 -9.17
C LYS A 15 2.77 8.84 -9.34
N LYS A 16 3.96 8.36 -9.03
CA LYS A 16 4.27 6.94 -9.10
C LYS A 16 3.39 6.14 -8.14
N ILE A 17 3.23 6.61 -6.93
CA ILE A 17 2.38 5.95 -5.94
C ILE A 17 0.91 5.97 -6.40
N ALA A 18 0.46 7.10 -6.89
CA ALA A 18 -0.92 7.25 -7.32
C ALA A 18 -1.26 6.37 -8.52
N ASN A 19 -0.27 6.10 -9.38
CA ASN A 19 -0.47 5.27 -10.55
C ASN A 19 -0.24 3.78 -10.30
N GLN A 20 0.35 3.42 -9.16
CA GLN A 20 0.53 2.03 -8.79
C GLN A 20 -0.71 1.51 -8.09
N LYS A 21 -1.20 0.38 -8.58
CA LYS A 21 -2.31 -0.28 -7.94
C LYS A 21 -1.80 -1.04 -6.72
N LEU A 22 -2.47 -0.87 -5.58
CA LEU A 22 -2.19 -1.68 -4.41
C LEU A 22 -3.12 -2.90 -4.42
N VAL A 23 -2.56 -4.04 -4.10
CA VAL A 23 -3.30 -5.30 -4.07
C VAL A 23 -2.99 -6.04 -2.78
N LEU A 24 -3.81 -7.01 -2.45
CA LEU A 24 -3.50 -7.95 -1.39
C LEU A 24 -2.85 -9.17 -2.04
N ALA A 25 -1.63 -9.48 -1.64
CA ALA A 25 -0.93 -10.67 -2.12
C ALA A 25 -1.09 -11.78 -1.08
N VAL A 26 -1.53 -12.95 -1.52
CA VAL A 26 -1.74 -14.10 -0.64
C VAL A 26 -1.10 -15.34 -1.27
N PRO A 27 -0.69 -16.32 -0.47
CA PRO A 27 -0.24 -17.60 -1.02
C PRO A 27 -1.35 -18.25 -1.84
N MET A 28 -0.99 -19.04 -2.83
CA MET A 28 -1.98 -19.67 -3.71
C MET A 28 -2.94 -20.59 -2.96
N ASP A 29 -2.52 -21.17 -1.86
CA ASP A 29 -3.35 -22.08 -1.06
C ASP A 29 -4.02 -21.39 0.13
N HIS A 30 -3.93 -20.06 0.21
CA HIS A 30 -4.54 -19.32 1.31
C HIS A 30 -6.07 -19.32 1.17
N PRO A 31 -6.82 -19.33 2.29
CA PRO A 31 -8.27 -19.26 2.23
C PRO A 31 -8.81 -18.09 1.41
N LEU A 32 -8.13 -16.95 1.44
CA LEU A 32 -8.57 -15.78 0.69
C LEU A 32 -8.30 -15.89 -0.81
N SER A 33 -7.50 -16.86 -1.24
CA SER A 33 -7.10 -16.96 -2.65
C SER A 33 -8.25 -17.31 -3.58
N ILE A 34 -9.36 -17.76 -3.05
CA ILE A 34 -10.55 -18.06 -3.86
C ILE A 34 -11.31 -16.80 -4.27
N LYS A 35 -10.97 -15.66 -3.66
CA LYS A 35 -11.62 -14.38 -3.95
C LYS A 35 -10.87 -13.62 -5.02
N ASP A 36 -11.57 -12.73 -5.72
CA ASP A 36 -10.94 -11.82 -6.66
C ASP A 36 -10.74 -10.43 -6.07
N SER A 37 -11.51 -10.10 -5.06
CA SER A 37 -11.39 -8.83 -4.35
C SER A 37 -11.63 -9.03 -2.87
N VAL A 38 -11.18 -8.08 -2.06
CA VAL A 38 -11.19 -8.24 -0.62
C VAL A 38 -11.44 -6.92 0.09
N ASP A 39 -12.11 -7.02 1.24
CA ASP A 39 -12.21 -5.94 2.22
C ASP A 39 -11.08 -6.17 3.22
N LEU A 40 -10.31 -5.13 3.53
CA LEU A 40 -9.19 -5.30 4.45
C LEU A 40 -9.61 -5.78 5.84
N ARG A 41 -10.87 -5.59 6.21
CA ARG A 41 -11.36 -6.12 7.48
C ARG A 41 -11.29 -7.64 7.53
N ASP A 42 -11.33 -8.29 6.37
CA ASP A 42 -11.25 -9.75 6.30
C ASP A 42 -9.82 -10.26 6.43
N THR A 43 -8.84 -9.37 6.44
CA THR A 43 -7.43 -9.76 6.52
C THR A 43 -6.87 -9.68 7.93
N ILE A 44 -7.61 -9.10 8.86
CA ILE A 44 -7.09 -8.75 10.19
C ILE A 44 -6.69 -9.98 11.00
N GLU A 45 -7.36 -11.09 10.79
CA GLU A 45 -7.08 -12.31 11.54
C GLU A 45 -5.84 -13.06 11.08
N TYR A 46 -5.28 -12.66 9.94
CA TYR A 46 -4.11 -13.36 9.37
C TYR A 46 -2.83 -12.58 9.59
N PRO A 47 -1.69 -13.26 9.78
CA PRO A 47 -0.41 -12.56 9.91
C PRO A 47 -0.05 -11.86 8.61
N GLN A 48 0.48 -10.65 8.72
CA GLN A 48 0.81 -9.82 7.58
C GLN A 48 2.28 -9.47 7.53
N ILE A 49 2.79 -9.40 6.30
CA ILE A 49 4.11 -8.90 6.01
C ILE A 49 3.92 -7.44 5.62
N TYR A 50 4.60 -6.54 6.32
CA TYR A 50 4.31 -5.12 6.25
C TYR A 50 5.55 -4.35 5.83
N PHE A 51 5.35 -3.16 5.27
CA PHE A 51 6.47 -2.27 5.00
C PHE A 51 6.98 -1.69 6.31
N GLU A 52 8.28 -1.53 6.43
CA GLU A 52 8.83 -0.93 7.63
C GLU A 52 8.56 0.58 7.67
N LYS A 53 8.76 1.17 8.84
CA LYS A 53 8.33 2.55 9.09
C LYS A 53 9.00 3.59 8.21
N GLY A 54 10.17 3.31 7.68
CA GLY A 54 10.86 4.23 6.78
C GLY A 54 10.37 4.21 5.36
N SER A 55 9.49 3.28 5.01
CA SER A 55 8.99 3.16 3.65
C SER A 55 7.96 4.23 3.33
N GLY A 56 7.99 4.74 2.10
CA GLY A 56 6.99 5.70 1.64
C GLY A 56 5.59 5.12 1.56
N LEU A 57 5.46 3.80 1.43
CA LEU A 57 4.16 3.14 1.39
C LEU A 57 3.59 2.85 2.77
N ARG A 58 4.41 2.88 3.81
CA ARG A 58 3.94 2.59 5.16
C ARG A 58 2.80 3.54 5.58
N PRO A 59 2.91 4.86 5.42
CA PRO A 59 1.81 5.75 5.79
C PRO A 59 0.55 5.51 4.97
N VAL A 60 0.70 5.18 3.70
CA VAL A 60 -0.45 4.92 2.84
C VAL A 60 -1.22 3.70 3.33
N ILE A 61 -0.51 2.62 3.59
CA ILE A 61 -1.14 1.37 4.02
C ILE A 61 -1.69 1.51 5.43
N ASP A 62 -0.97 2.19 6.32
CA ASP A 62 -1.48 2.48 7.67
C ASP A 62 -2.81 3.22 7.59
N GLN A 63 -2.90 4.20 6.69
CA GLN A 63 -4.12 4.98 6.53
C GLN A 63 -5.27 4.12 6.05
N MET A 64 -5.00 3.15 5.18
CA MET A 64 -6.03 2.24 4.71
C MET A 64 -6.63 1.44 5.86
N PHE A 65 -5.81 0.96 6.77
CA PHE A 65 -6.31 0.23 7.93
C PHE A 65 -7.02 1.15 8.91
N GLU A 66 -6.54 2.39 9.08
CA GLU A 66 -7.22 3.36 9.94
C GLU A 66 -8.63 3.67 9.43
N GLU A 67 -8.80 3.71 8.10
CA GLU A 67 -10.10 4.00 7.50
C GLU A 67 -11.15 2.97 7.89
N ILE A 68 -10.75 1.73 8.08
CA ILE A 68 -11.69 0.68 8.46
C ILE A 68 -11.70 0.44 9.97
N GLY A 69 -10.92 1.22 10.74
CA GLY A 69 -10.92 1.11 12.18
C GLY A 69 -10.28 -0.16 12.72
N GLN A 70 -9.36 -0.76 11.97
CA GLN A 70 -8.72 -2.01 12.34
C GLN A 70 -7.22 -1.87 12.20
N PHE A 71 -6.49 -2.80 12.83
CA PHE A 71 -5.02 -2.82 12.72
C PHE A 71 -4.57 -4.23 12.33
N PRO A 72 -3.60 -4.35 11.42
CA PRO A 72 -3.12 -5.66 10.99
C PRO A 72 -2.26 -6.33 12.04
N LYS A 73 -2.18 -7.66 11.97
CA LYS A 73 -1.23 -8.42 12.77
C LYS A 73 0.10 -8.43 12.03
N VAL A 74 0.98 -7.50 12.36
CA VAL A 74 2.26 -7.37 11.67
C VAL A 74 3.21 -8.47 12.17
N ALA A 75 3.47 -9.45 11.32
CA ALA A 75 4.36 -10.55 11.64
C ALA A 75 5.81 -10.25 11.22
N PHE A 76 5.97 -9.55 10.10
CA PHE A 76 7.28 -9.19 9.58
C PHE A 76 7.23 -7.80 9.01
N GLU A 77 8.33 -7.06 9.13
CA GLU A 77 8.48 -5.76 8.49
C GLU A 77 9.65 -5.81 7.52
N MET A 78 9.45 -5.29 6.32
CA MET A 78 10.46 -5.37 5.28
C MET A 78 10.56 -4.05 4.53
N GLU A 79 11.70 -3.87 3.89
CA GLU A 79 11.98 -2.64 3.16
C GLU A 79 11.53 -2.73 1.71
N GLU A 80 11.72 -3.89 1.10
CA GLU A 80 11.50 -4.05 -0.34
C GLU A 80 10.30 -4.93 -0.66
N ASP A 81 9.54 -4.50 -1.67
CA ASP A 81 8.34 -5.21 -2.08
C ASP A 81 8.64 -6.58 -2.68
N SER A 82 9.77 -6.72 -3.40
CA SER A 82 10.12 -8.02 -3.95
C SER A 82 10.41 -9.04 -2.86
N SER A 83 11.01 -8.62 -1.74
CA SER A 83 11.25 -9.49 -0.60
C SER A 83 9.94 -9.89 0.05
N MET A 84 9.00 -8.96 0.14
CA MET A 84 7.67 -9.25 0.67
C MET A 84 6.99 -10.31 -0.18
N ALA A 85 7.04 -10.15 -1.49
CA ALA A 85 6.43 -11.10 -2.41
C ALA A 85 7.00 -12.50 -2.21
N GLY A 86 8.31 -12.60 -2.00
CA GLY A 86 8.95 -13.88 -1.74
C GLY A 86 8.43 -14.55 -0.48
N LEU A 87 8.27 -13.77 0.60
CA LEU A 87 7.75 -14.30 1.85
C LEU A 87 6.29 -14.74 1.72
N VAL A 88 5.50 -13.99 0.98
CA VAL A 88 4.11 -14.37 0.74
C VAL A 88 4.06 -15.71 -0.01
N ALA A 89 4.90 -15.85 -1.04
CA ALA A 89 4.95 -17.09 -1.82
C ALA A 89 5.33 -18.28 -0.96
N GLN A 90 6.14 -18.06 0.07
CA GLN A 90 6.55 -19.13 0.98
C GLN A 90 5.52 -19.41 2.08
N GLY A 91 4.45 -18.64 2.15
CA GLY A 91 3.39 -18.88 3.12
C GLY A 91 3.61 -18.25 4.49
N PHE A 92 4.51 -17.28 4.59
CA PHE A 92 4.77 -16.62 5.87
C PHE A 92 3.71 -15.60 6.26
N GLY A 93 2.85 -15.20 5.33
CA GLY A 93 1.80 -14.24 5.61
C GLY A 93 1.22 -13.68 4.32
N ILE A 94 0.36 -12.69 4.49
CA ILE A 94 -0.24 -11.95 3.38
C ILE A 94 0.27 -10.53 3.41
N ALA A 95 0.12 -9.78 2.32
CA ALA A 95 0.68 -8.43 2.27
C ALA A 95 -0.12 -7.51 1.38
N VAL A 96 -0.33 -6.28 1.85
CA VAL A 96 -0.83 -5.19 1.00
C VAL A 96 0.41 -4.56 0.37
N MET A 97 0.48 -4.58 -0.96
CA MET A 97 1.68 -4.13 -1.66
C MET A 97 1.34 -3.71 -3.08
N PRO A 98 2.25 -3.00 -3.76
CA PRO A 98 2.03 -2.67 -5.16
C PRO A 98 1.95 -3.91 -6.03
N ASP A 99 1.16 -3.83 -7.08
CA ASP A 99 1.03 -4.93 -8.05
C ASP A 99 2.23 -4.91 -9.00
N ILE A 100 3.31 -5.53 -8.54
CA ILE A 100 4.57 -5.56 -9.30
C ILE A 100 4.65 -6.83 -10.14
N PRO A 101 5.41 -6.77 -11.26
CA PRO A 101 5.44 -7.92 -12.18
C PRO A 101 5.92 -9.23 -11.58
N ILE A 102 6.83 -9.18 -10.61
CA ILE A 102 7.37 -10.40 -10.01
C ILE A 102 6.29 -11.26 -9.37
N LEU A 103 5.17 -10.66 -8.96
CA LEU A 103 4.08 -11.40 -8.36
C LEU A 103 3.53 -12.47 -9.29
N ARG A 104 3.60 -12.23 -10.60
CA ARG A 104 3.08 -13.18 -11.58
C ARG A 104 3.99 -14.37 -11.81
N SER A 105 5.23 -14.28 -11.37
CA SER A 105 6.19 -15.39 -11.51
C SER A 105 6.33 -16.19 -10.22
N LEU A 106 5.60 -15.81 -9.16
CA LEU A 106 5.63 -16.50 -7.88
C LEU A 106 4.31 -17.20 -7.63
N SER A 107 4.30 -18.12 -6.66
CA SER A 107 3.09 -18.82 -6.25
C SER A 107 2.25 -17.92 -5.35
N VAL A 108 1.76 -16.83 -5.92
CA VAL A 108 1.03 -15.79 -5.21
C VAL A 108 -0.22 -15.44 -5.99
N LYS A 109 -1.32 -15.26 -5.29
CA LYS A 109 -2.56 -14.73 -5.87
C LYS A 109 -2.71 -13.29 -5.43
N THR A 110 -3.10 -12.41 -6.35
CA THR A 110 -3.37 -11.01 -6.02
C THR A 110 -4.87 -10.77 -6.03
N LEU A 111 -5.34 -10.00 -5.04
CA LEU A 111 -6.74 -9.62 -4.91
C LEU A 111 -6.85 -8.10 -4.95
N ASP A 112 -7.90 -7.62 -5.60
CA ASP A 112 -8.21 -6.19 -5.57
C ASP A 112 -8.72 -5.84 -4.18
N ILE A 113 -8.41 -4.64 -3.71
CA ILE A 113 -8.88 -4.16 -2.41
C ILE A 113 -10.01 -3.17 -2.69
N TYR A 114 -11.23 -3.51 -2.31
CA TYR A 114 -12.36 -2.63 -2.56
C TYR A 114 -12.73 -1.78 -1.34
N ASN A 115 -12.23 -2.11 -0.17
CA ASN A 115 -12.47 -1.33 1.04
C ASN A 115 -11.22 -1.38 1.92
N PRO A 116 -10.56 -0.25 2.18
CA PRO A 116 -10.93 1.09 1.72
C PRO A 116 -10.43 1.35 0.30
N PRO A 117 -10.98 2.35 -0.39
CA PRO A 117 -10.49 2.72 -1.73
C PRO A 117 -9.06 3.22 -1.67
N TYR A 118 -8.23 2.67 -2.55
CA TYR A 118 -6.82 2.98 -2.60
C TYR A 118 -6.52 4.48 -2.84
N GLU A 119 -7.24 5.08 -3.78
CA GLU A 119 -7.01 6.48 -4.11
C GLU A 119 -7.24 7.41 -2.92
N ARG A 120 -8.26 7.10 -2.14
CA ARG A 120 -8.58 7.88 -0.96
C ARG A 120 -7.47 7.78 0.08
N ALA A 121 -6.90 6.60 0.25
CA ALA A 121 -5.81 6.39 1.19
C ALA A 121 -4.58 7.20 0.80
N VAL A 122 -4.25 7.23 -0.49
CA VAL A 122 -3.11 8.02 -0.98
C VAL A 122 -3.34 9.50 -0.71
N TYR A 123 -4.53 9.98 -0.97
CA TYR A 123 -4.87 11.37 -0.73
C TYR A 123 -4.71 11.76 0.74
N LEU A 124 -5.21 10.94 1.64
CA LEU A 124 -5.11 11.20 3.07
C LEU A 124 -3.67 11.22 3.56
N ALA A 125 -2.85 10.31 3.07
CA ALA A 125 -1.44 10.28 3.43
C ALA A 125 -0.75 11.57 3.00
N THR A 126 -1.08 12.07 1.82
CA THR A 126 -0.51 13.31 1.32
C THR A 126 -0.96 14.51 2.16
N LEU A 127 -2.21 14.54 2.56
CA LEU A 127 -2.72 15.61 3.41
C LEU A 127 -1.98 15.72 4.73
N LYS A 128 -1.61 14.61 5.31
CA LYS A 128 -0.85 14.61 6.56
C LYS A 128 0.50 15.28 6.41
N GLN A 129 1.06 15.30 5.22
CA GLN A 129 2.37 15.86 4.98
C GLN A 129 2.37 17.31 4.51
N ARG A 130 1.22 17.85 4.23
CA ARG A 130 1.14 19.19 3.66
C ARG A 130 1.63 20.30 4.58
N TYR A 131 1.72 20.05 5.88
CA TYR A 131 2.23 21.04 6.82
C TYR A 131 3.70 21.33 6.61
N LEU A 132 4.37 20.48 5.89
CA LEU A 132 5.81 20.55 5.76
C LEU A 132 6.27 21.69 4.86
N SER A 133 5.45 22.12 3.90
CA SER A 133 5.86 23.21 3.04
C SER A 133 4.70 23.75 2.20
N PRO A 134 4.81 25.00 1.71
CA PRO A 134 3.84 25.53 0.75
C PRO A 134 3.80 24.75 -0.56
N VAL A 135 4.93 24.18 -0.96
CA VAL A 135 5.01 23.36 -2.16
C VAL A 135 4.11 22.14 -2.02
N ALA A 136 4.13 21.53 -0.84
CA ALA A 136 3.28 20.38 -0.58
C ALA A 136 1.80 20.73 -0.70
N LYS A 137 1.41 21.92 -0.25
CA LYS A 137 0.03 22.37 -0.38
C LYS A 137 -0.39 22.53 -1.83
N ALA A 138 0.45 23.12 -2.64
CA ALA A 138 0.16 23.29 -4.06
C ALA A 138 0.05 21.93 -4.76
N PHE A 139 0.90 21.01 -4.40
CA PHE A 139 0.90 19.69 -4.97
C PHE A 139 -0.38 18.92 -4.61
N ILE A 140 -0.81 19.02 -3.37
CA ILE A 140 -2.03 18.38 -2.91
C ILE A 140 -3.23 18.90 -3.70
N ARG A 141 -3.30 20.20 -3.90
CA ARG A 141 -4.37 20.79 -4.68
C ARG A 141 -4.40 20.23 -6.10
N PHE A 142 -3.25 20.13 -6.72
CA PHE A 142 -3.13 19.56 -8.05
C PHE A 142 -3.66 18.14 -8.11
N VAL A 143 -3.27 17.31 -7.14
CA VAL A 143 -3.69 15.91 -7.11
C VAL A 143 -5.21 15.81 -6.93
N VAL A 144 -5.77 16.61 -6.05
CA VAL A 144 -7.22 16.60 -5.84
C VAL A 144 -7.97 16.96 -7.11
N GLU A 145 -7.48 17.97 -7.83
CA GLU A 145 -8.12 18.38 -9.08
C GLU A 145 -8.02 17.31 -10.17
N GLU A 146 -6.90 16.58 -10.19
CA GLU A 146 -6.69 15.53 -11.19
C GLU A 146 -7.48 14.27 -10.89
N THR A 147 -7.73 13.97 -9.62
CA THR A 147 -8.41 12.74 -9.23
C THR A 147 -9.90 12.93 -8.94
N ALA A 148 -10.34 14.16 -8.84
CA ALA A 148 -11.73 14.44 -8.61
C ALA A 148 -12.52 14.33 -9.91
#